data_579ee7b627cf009d0d7b3167a6cd7892
#
_entry.id   579ee7b627cf009d0d7b3167a6cd7892
#
_cell.length_a   1.000
_cell.length_b   1.000
_cell.length_c   1.000
_cell.angle_alpha   90.00
_cell.angle_beta   90.00
_cell.angle_gamma   90.00
#
_symmetry.space_group_name_H-M   'P 1'
#
loop_
_entity.id
_entity.type
_entity.pdbx_description
1 polymer ?
#
loop_
_entity_poly.entity_id
_entity_poly.type
_entity_poly.pdbx_seq_one_letter_code
_entity_poly.pdbx_strand_id
1 'polypeptide(L)'
;MSDKPRALILASVASMIDQFNMHNIQLLLDKGYDVDVVCNCKQGNTISNERVMNLIKRLSKEGVAVTHIPIPRKITDFKGIINSLITVKKLCDKNKYNILHCHSPIGSVVARIAAMKSRKKNGTKVIYTAHGFHFYKGAPKQNWLVFFQ
;
A
#
# COMPACT_ATOMS: atom_id res chain seq x y z
N MET A 1 -8.63 15.27 18.91
CA MET A 1 -8.26 14.14 18.03
C MET A 1 -9.56 13.61 17.47
N SER A 2 -9.66 13.50 16.15
CA SER A 2 -10.88 12.96 15.51
C SER A 2 -11.08 11.51 15.97
N ASP A 3 -12.27 11.20 16.48
CA ASP A 3 -12.67 9.81 16.85
C ASP A 3 -12.94 8.92 15.63
N LYS A 4 -12.68 9.44 14.42
CA LYS A 4 -12.89 8.70 13.18
C LYS A 4 -11.89 7.56 13.05
N PRO A 5 -12.36 6.38 12.63
CA PRO A 5 -11.46 5.28 12.34
C PRO A 5 -10.55 5.63 11.14
N ARG A 6 -9.34 5.11 11.12
CA ARG A 6 -8.36 5.40 10.08
C ARG A 6 -7.99 4.17 9.27
N ALA A 7 -7.83 4.35 7.98
CA ALA A 7 -7.39 3.30 7.07
C ALA A 7 -6.17 3.73 6.26
N LEU A 8 -5.24 2.80 6.05
CA LEU A 8 -4.10 2.97 5.15
C LEU A 8 -4.25 2.01 3.97
N ILE A 9 -4.23 2.54 2.76
CA ILE A 9 -4.09 1.75 1.53
C ILE A 9 -2.65 1.86 1.03
N LEU A 10 -1.99 0.72 0.88
CA LEU A 10 -0.58 0.64 0.49
C LEU A 10 -0.42 -0.19 -0.77
N ALA A 11 0.19 0.40 -1.80
CA ALA A 11 0.57 -0.28 -3.03
C ALA A 11 2.00 0.08 -3.44
N SER A 12 2.66 -0.78 -4.22
CA SER A 12 4.03 -0.50 -4.68
C SER A 12 4.10 0.72 -5.59
N VAL A 13 3.06 1.00 -6.38
CA VAL A 13 3.03 2.05 -7.40
C VAL A 13 1.68 2.77 -7.44
N ALA A 14 1.67 4.04 -7.85
CA ALA A 14 0.45 4.84 -7.94
C ALA A 14 -0.55 4.31 -8.98
N SER A 15 -0.08 3.70 -10.07
CA SER A 15 -0.95 3.07 -11.07
C SER A 15 -1.82 1.96 -10.48
N MET A 16 -1.37 1.27 -9.44
CA MET A 16 -2.15 0.25 -8.75
C MET A 16 -3.26 0.85 -7.89
N ILE A 17 -3.03 2.05 -7.36
CA ILE A 17 -4.09 2.82 -6.68
C ILE A 17 -5.14 3.25 -7.70
N ASP A 18 -4.71 3.87 -8.81
CA ASP A 18 -5.60 4.40 -9.85
C ASP A 18 -6.48 3.31 -10.49
N GLN A 19 -5.92 2.14 -10.76
CA GLN A 19 -6.60 1.08 -11.50
C GLN A 19 -7.48 0.17 -10.62
N PHE A 20 -7.10 -0.05 -9.37
CA PHE A 20 -7.72 -1.10 -8.56
C PHE A 20 -8.24 -0.64 -7.20
N ASN A 21 -7.88 0.56 -6.74
CA ASN A 21 -8.17 0.95 -5.37
C ASN A 21 -9.09 2.16 -5.20
N MET A 22 -9.46 2.83 -6.27
CA MET A 22 -10.35 3.99 -6.17
C MET A 22 -11.69 3.64 -5.54
N HIS A 23 -12.26 2.47 -5.90
CA HIS A 23 -13.50 2.00 -5.28
C HIS A 23 -13.33 1.66 -3.78
N ASN A 24 -12.21 1.04 -3.41
CA ASN A 24 -11.90 0.73 -2.01
C ASN A 24 -11.73 2.01 -1.17
N ILE A 25 -11.07 3.03 -1.73
CA ILE A 25 -10.92 4.34 -1.09
C ILE A 25 -12.29 4.96 -0.86
N GLN A 26 -13.13 5.03 -1.90
CA GLN A 26 -14.47 5.60 -1.79
C GLN A 26 -15.31 4.85 -0.75
N LEU A 27 -15.30 3.53 -0.78
CA LEU A 27 -16.03 2.71 0.21
C LEU A 27 -15.60 3.01 1.65
N LEU A 28 -14.30 3.22 1.90
CA LEU A 28 -13.80 3.57 3.22
C LEU A 28 -14.22 4.98 3.65
N LEU A 29 -14.17 5.94 2.73
CA LEU A 29 -14.63 7.31 2.97
C LEU A 29 -16.15 7.33 3.29
N ASP A 30 -16.96 6.61 2.53
CA ASP A 30 -18.42 6.49 2.73
C ASP A 30 -18.74 5.83 4.10
N LYS A 31 -17.86 4.96 4.59
CA LYS A 31 -17.95 4.36 5.93
C LYS A 31 -17.39 5.26 7.05
N GLY A 32 -17.01 6.49 6.74
CA GLY A 32 -16.54 7.47 7.71
C GLY A 32 -15.08 7.30 8.15
N TYR A 33 -14.26 6.55 7.41
CA TYR A 33 -12.84 6.45 7.69
C TYR A 33 -12.08 7.67 7.19
N ASP A 34 -11.08 8.11 7.95
CA ASP A 34 -10.00 8.93 7.40
C ASP A 34 -9.04 7.99 6.64
N VAL A 35 -8.80 8.27 5.37
CA VAL A 35 -8.03 7.38 4.48
C VAL A 35 -6.70 8.02 4.12
N ASP A 36 -5.61 7.28 4.32
CA ASP A 36 -4.29 7.61 3.81
C ASP A 36 -3.88 6.60 2.72
N VAL A 37 -3.11 7.07 1.74
CA VAL A 37 -2.56 6.26 0.65
C VAL A 37 -1.04 6.33 0.67
N VAL A 38 -0.38 5.18 0.53
CA VAL A 38 1.08 5.07 0.39
C VAL A 38 1.40 4.33 -0.91
N CYS A 39 2.20 4.96 -1.77
CA CYS A 39 2.69 4.33 -3.00
C CYS A 39 3.93 5.05 -3.56
N ASN A 40 4.63 4.41 -4.51
CA ASN A 40 5.64 5.08 -5.30
C ASN A 40 4.95 5.90 -6.40
N CYS A 41 4.99 7.23 -6.25
CA CYS A 41 4.39 8.16 -7.21
C CYS A 41 5.33 8.53 -8.37
N LYS A 42 6.61 8.12 -8.33
CA LYS A 42 7.63 8.59 -9.28
C LYS A 42 8.07 7.52 -10.27
N GLN A 43 8.23 6.29 -9.82
CA GLN A 43 8.85 5.22 -10.63
C GLN A 43 7.99 3.96 -10.67
N GLY A 44 8.12 3.20 -11.75
CA GLY A 44 7.48 1.90 -11.93
C GLY A 44 5.98 1.96 -12.25
N ASN A 45 5.41 3.14 -12.46
CA ASN A 45 4.02 3.32 -12.85
C ASN A 45 3.79 2.89 -14.31
N THR A 46 2.63 2.32 -14.58
CA THR A 46 2.15 1.97 -15.93
C THR A 46 1.28 3.08 -16.55
N ILE A 47 1.07 4.16 -15.83
CA ILE A 47 0.35 5.36 -16.26
C ILE A 47 1.33 6.54 -16.39
N SER A 48 0.95 7.58 -17.12
CA SER A 48 1.77 8.78 -17.30
C SER A 48 1.95 9.56 -16.00
N ASN A 49 3.03 10.33 -15.91
CA ASN A 49 3.27 11.20 -14.75
C ASN A 49 2.14 12.22 -14.56
N GLU A 50 1.58 12.74 -15.65
CA GLU A 50 0.41 13.63 -15.60
C GLU A 50 -0.79 12.95 -14.93
N ARG A 51 -1.08 11.69 -15.29
CA ARG A 51 -2.16 10.91 -14.68
C ARG A 51 -1.91 10.65 -13.21
N VAL A 52 -0.65 10.39 -12.81
CA VAL A 52 -0.28 10.27 -11.38
C VAL A 52 -0.54 11.58 -10.63
N MET A 53 -0.18 12.72 -11.21
CA MET A 53 -0.42 14.02 -10.59
C MET A 53 -1.93 14.33 -10.47
N ASN A 54 -2.71 13.97 -11.48
CA ASN A 54 -4.16 14.13 -11.46
C ASN A 54 -4.81 13.23 -10.39
N LEU A 55 -4.33 11.99 -10.25
CA LEU A 55 -4.76 11.08 -9.17
C LEU A 55 -4.50 11.71 -7.79
N ILE A 56 -3.28 12.21 -7.55
CA ILE A 56 -2.92 12.83 -6.26
C ILE A 56 -3.82 14.05 -5.98
N LYS A 57 -4.05 14.91 -6.98
CA LYS A 57 -4.94 16.08 -6.85
C LYS A 57 -6.37 15.67 -6.52
N ARG A 58 -6.88 14.63 -7.21
CA ARG A 58 -8.22 14.10 -6.96
C ARG A 58 -8.34 13.58 -5.52
N LEU A 59 -7.43 12.70 -5.09
CA LEU A 59 -7.42 12.15 -3.74
C LEU A 59 -7.33 13.24 -2.67
N SER A 60 -6.48 14.25 -2.89
CA SER A 60 -6.35 15.40 -1.99
C SER A 60 -7.66 16.20 -1.85
N LYS A 61 -8.43 16.38 -2.94
CA LYS A 61 -9.75 17.04 -2.88
C LYS A 61 -10.77 16.23 -2.09
N GLU A 62 -10.64 14.91 -2.07
CA GLU A 62 -11.46 13.99 -1.29
C GLU A 62 -10.99 13.84 0.17
N GLY A 63 -9.95 14.61 0.58
CA GLY A 63 -9.40 14.58 1.94
C GLY A 63 -8.44 13.41 2.19
N VAL A 64 -8.04 12.68 1.16
CA VAL A 64 -7.12 11.55 1.25
C VAL A 64 -5.67 12.02 1.15
N ALA A 65 -4.86 11.75 2.17
CA ALA A 65 -3.44 12.06 2.14
C ALA A 65 -2.65 11.00 1.37
N VAL A 66 -1.88 11.46 0.36
CA VAL A 66 -1.01 10.57 -0.43
C VAL A 66 0.43 10.78 -0.04
N THR A 67 1.08 9.74 0.48
CA THR A 67 2.50 9.76 0.84
C THR A 67 3.32 8.96 -0.17
N HIS A 68 4.28 9.63 -0.81
CA HIS A 68 5.25 8.97 -1.66
C HIS A 68 6.25 8.17 -0.82
N ILE A 69 6.32 6.86 -1.06
CA ILE A 69 7.36 5.97 -0.54
C ILE A 69 7.90 5.15 -1.72
N PRO A 70 9.22 5.14 -1.95
CA PRO A 70 9.83 4.40 -3.06
C PRO A 70 9.90 2.90 -2.75
N ILE A 71 8.73 2.26 -2.61
CA ILE A 71 8.63 0.82 -2.36
C ILE A 71 9.23 0.09 -3.58
N PRO A 72 10.27 -0.74 -3.39
CA PRO A 72 10.92 -1.42 -4.49
C PRO A 72 10.02 -2.51 -5.08
N ARG A 73 10.24 -2.81 -6.36
CA ARG A 73 9.57 -3.91 -7.06
C ARG A 73 10.45 -5.16 -7.16
N LYS A 74 11.75 -5.03 -6.86
CA LYS A 74 12.70 -6.13 -6.87
C LYS A 74 13.01 -6.54 -5.44
N ILE A 75 12.90 -7.82 -5.15
CA ILE A 75 13.19 -8.38 -3.83
C ILE A 75 14.66 -8.23 -3.44
N THR A 76 15.56 -8.14 -4.42
CA THR A 76 16.99 -7.92 -4.22
C THR A 76 17.36 -6.52 -3.73
N ASP A 77 16.42 -5.57 -3.77
CA ASP A 77 16.63 -4.23 -3.22
C ASP A 77 16.33 -4.19 -1.71
N PHE A 78 17.15 -4.88 -0.94
CA PHE A 78 17.00 -4.96 0.51
C PHE A 78 17.04 -3.60 1.20
N LYS A 79 17.88 -2.66 0.71
CA LYS A 79 17.98 -1.31 1.27
C LYS A 79 16.67 -0.54 1.08
N GLY A 80 16.10 -0.60 -0.11
CA GLY A 80 14.81 0.01 -0.42
C GLY A 80 13.67 -0.60 0.41
N ILE A 81 13.67 -1.92 0.60
CA ILE A 81 12.67 -2.62 1.44
C ILE A 81 12.77 -2.15 2.90
N ILE A 82 13.97 -2.10 3.47
CA ILE A 82 14.19 -1.67 4.86
C ILE A 82 13.76 -0.21 5.05
N ASN A 83 14.14 0.70 4.13
CA ASN A 83 13.74 2.10 4.20
C ASN A 83 12.21 2.27 4.11
N SER A 84 11.57 1.53 3.23
CA SER A 84 10.11 1.52 3.10
C SER A 84 9.46 1.00 4.39
N LEU A 85 10.00 -0.07 4.97
CA LEU A 85 9.53 -0.65 6.22
C LEU A 85 9.58 0.36 7.37
N ILE A 86 10.72 1.04 7.54
CA ILE A 86 10.90 2.05 8.60
C ILE A 86 9.88 3.19 8.43
N THR A 87 9.68 3.65 7.20
CA THR A 87 8.78 4.76 6.91
C THR A 87 7.31 4.36 7.16
N VAL A 88 6.88 3.20 6.67
CA VAL A 88 5.52 2.69 6.90
C VAL A 88 5.27 2.42 8.39
N LYS A 89 6.28 1.90 9.10
CA LYS A 89 6.19 1.69 10.55
C LYS A 89 5.97 3.00 11.30
N LYS A 90 6.70 4.07 10.95
CA LYS A 90 6.50 5.40 11.55
C LYS A 90 5.07 5.91 11.31
N LEU A 91 4.53 5.72 10.11
CA LEU A 91 3.14 6.07 9.81
C LEU A 91 2.14 5.27 10.66
N CYS A 92 2.35 3.97 10.80
CA CYS A 92 1.50 3.11 11.64
C CYS A 92 1.54 3.52 13.12
N ASP A 93 2.73 3.82 13.64
CA ASP A 93 2.90 4.23 15.04
C ASP A 93 2.24 5.61 15.31
N LYS A 94 2.34 6.55 14.33
CA LYS A 94 1.77 7.89 14.45
C LYS A 94 0.24 7.89 14.32
N ASN A 95 -0.29 7.20 13.32
CA ASN A 95 -1.69 7.36 12.90
C ASN A 95 -2.63 6.31 13.48
N LYS A 96 -2.12 5.23 14.07
CA LYS A 96 -2.89 4.16 14.74
C LYS A 96 -4.03 3.61 13.87
N TYR A 97 -3.72 3.20 12.64
CA TYR A 97 -4.71 2.70 11.68
C TYR A 97 -5.53 1.51 12.22
N ASN A 98 -6.84 1.54 11.98
CA ASN A 98 -7.73 0.42 12.25
C ASN A 98 -7.62 -0.64 11.16
N ILE A 99 -7.45 -0.20 9.89
CA ILE A 99 -7.28 -1.05 8.73
C ILE A 99 -6.00 -0.65 7.99
N LEU A 100 -5.22 -1.65 7.58
CA LEU A 100 -4.13 -1.51 6.64
C LEU A 100 -4.39 -2.47 5.48
N HIS A 101 -4.75 -1.94 4.32
CA HIS A 101 -5.02 -2.71 3.13
C HIS A 101 -3.84 -2.61 2.17
N CYS A 102 -3.14 -3.70 1.97
CA CYS A 102 -1.93 -3.75 1.16
C CYS A 102 -2.10 -4.55 -0.12
N HIS A 103 -1.38 -4.10 -1.14
CA HIS A 103 -1.38 -4.65 -2.49
C HIS A 103 0.06 -4.87 -2.94
N SER A 104 0.26 -5.78 -3.88
CA SER A 104 1.56 -6.25 -4.36
C SER A 104 2.35 -7.09 -3.34
N PRO A 105 3.17 -8.06 -3.80
CA PRO A 105 3.90 -8.96 -2.90
C PRO A 105 4.84 -8.21 -1.94
N ILE A 106 5.75 -7.38 -2.46
CA ILE A 106 6.70 -6.63 -1.61
C ILE A 106 5.99 -5.61 -0.72
N GLY A 107 4.98 -4.91 -1.26
CA GLY A 107 4.16 -3.99 -0.47
C GLY A 107 3.47 -4.69 0.70
N SER A 108 3.00 -5.94 0.50
CA SER A 108 2.35 -6.71 1.56
C SER A 108 3.33 -7.15 2.65
N VAL A 109 4.56 -7.54 2.29
CA VAL A 109 5.61 -7.86 3.27
C VAL A 109 5.95 -6.64 4.11
N VAL A 110 6.20 -5.49 3.47
CA VAL A 110 6.48 -4.22 4.15
C VAL A 110 5.34 -3.86 5.10
N ALA A 111 4.10 -3.90 4.62
CA ALA A 111 2.91 -3.54 5.40
C ALA A 111 2.72 -4.45 6.62
N ARG A 112 2.82 -5.78 6.42
CA ARG A 112 2.59 -6.77 7.49
C ARG A 112 3.63 -6.67 8.59
N ILE A 113 4.90 -6.48 8.25
CA ILE A 113 5.99 -6.33 9.24
C ILE A 113 5.86 -4.97 9.94
N ALA A 114 5.62 -3.89 9.20
CA ALA A 114 5.45 -2.55 9.78
C ALA A 114 4.29 -2.49 10.78
N ALA A 115 3.19 -3.19 10.48
CA ALA A 115 1.99 -3.21 11.31
C ALA A 115 2.05 -4.16 12.51
N MET A 116 3.09 -4.98 12.70
CA MET A 116 3.15 -5.99 13.76
C MET A 116 2.87 -5.41 15.15
N LYS A 117 3.46 -4.27 15.48
CA LYS A 117 3.24 -3.58 16.76
C LYS A 117 1.81 -3.03 16.86
N SER A 118 1.32 -2.39 15.79
CA SER A 118 -0.03 -1.82 15.74
C SER A 118 -1.11 -2.89 15.83
N ARG A 119 -0.91 -4.06 15.23
CA ARG A 119 -1.81 -5.21 15.36
C ARG A 119 -1.97 -5.65 16.82
N LYS A 120 -0.86 -5.75 17.55
CA LYS A 120 -0.87 -6.17 18.96
C LYS A 120 -1.44 -5.11 19.90
N LYS A 121 -1.11 -3.82 19.67
CA LYS A 121 -1.48 -2.73 20.59
C LYS A 121 -2.83 -2.09 20.29
N ASN A 122 -3.15 -1.92 19.00
CA ASN A 122 -4.30 -1.14 18.54
C ASN A 122 -5.37 -1.99 17.85
N GLY A 123 -5.15 -3.31 17.70
CA GLY A 123 -6.08 -4.18 16.98
C GLY A 123 -6.12 -3.93 15.45
N THR A 124 -5.09 -3.31 14.86
CA THR A 124 -5.03 -3.02 13.42
C THR A 124 -5.26 -4.29 12.60
N LYS A 125 -6.26 -4.28 11.73
CA LYS A 125 -6.53 -5.37 10.78
C LYS A 125 -5.68 -5.15 9.53
N VAL A 126 -4.93 -6.17 9.10
CA VAL A 126 -4.13 -6.12 7.87
C VAL A 126 -4.79 -7.01 6.83
N ILE A 127 -5.15 -6.42 5.70
CA ILE A 127 -5.80 -7.08 4.56
C ILE A 127 -4.82 -7.06 3.40
N TYR A 128 -4.65 -8.18 2.71
CA TYR A 128 -3.85 -8.28 1.49
C TYR A 128 -4.74 -8.72 0.32
N THR A 129 -4.70 -7.96 -0.77
CA THR A 129 -5.32 -8.34 -2.04
C THR A 129 -4.24 -8.69 -3.05
N ALA A 130 -4.25 -9.95 -3.49
CA ALA A 130 -3.43 -10.41 -4.61
C ALA A 130 -4.18 -10.15 -5.93
N HIS A 131 -3.57 -9.35 -6.82
CA HIS A 131 -4.15 -9.03 -8.14
C HIS A 131 -3.84 -10.08 -9.22
N GLY A 132 -3.25 -11.19 -8.85
CA GLY A 132 -2.89 -12.31 -9.69
C GLY A 132 -1.75 -13.10 -9.08
N PHE A 133 -1.70 -14.37 -9.40
CA PHE A 133 -0.60 -15.23 -9.00
C PHE A 133 0.31 -15.45 -10.20
N HIS A 134 1.59 -15.13 -10.05
CA HIS A 134 2.60 -15.33 -11.09
C HIS A 134 3.06 -16.78 -11.22
N PHE A 135 2.57 -17.66 -10.32
CA PHE A 135 2.87 -19.08 -10.29
C PHE A 135 1.63 -19.88 -10.70
N TYR A 136 1.65 -20.40 -11.92
CA TYR A 136 0.63 -21.28 -12.48
C TYR A 136 1.31 -22.37 -13.30
N LYS A 137 0.60 -23.43 -13.63
CA LYS A 137 1.14 -24.52 -14.46
C LYS A 137 1.58 -23.96 -15.82
N GLY A 138 2.89 -23.99 -16.11
CA GLY A 138 3.50 -23.35 -17.29
C GLY A 138 4.15 -21.99 -17.04
N ALA A 139 4.07 -21.44 -15.83
CA ALA A 139 4.78 -20.20 -15.49
C ALA A 139 6.31 -20.36 -15.57
N PRO A 140 7.06 -19.29 -15.93
CA PRO A 140 8.51 -19.30 -15.89
C PRO A 140 9.04 -19.73 -14.52
N LYS A 141 10.09 -20.56 -14.49
CA LYS A 141 10.65 -21.13 -13.23
C LYS A 141 10.99 -20.06 -12.19
N GLN A 142 11.48 -18.90 -12.63
CA GLN A 142 11.78 -17.76 -11.74
C GLN A 142 10.56 -17.23 -10.98
N ASN A 143 9.34 -17.44 -11.45
CA ASN A 143 8.13 -17.01 -10.78
C ASN A 143 7.83 -17.88 -9.55
N TRP A 144 8.34 -19.11 -9.51
CA TRP A 144 8.17 -20.03 -8.38
C TRP A 144 9.01 -19.62 -7.17
N LEU A 145 10.09 -18.83 -7.37
CA LEU A 145 10.87 -18.29 -6.26
C LEU A 145 10.07 -17.31 -5.39
N VAL A 146 9.03 -16.70 -5.96
CA VAL A 146 8.13 -15.78 -5.22
C VAL A 146 7.11 -16.55 -4.35
N PHE A 147 6.93 -17.84 -4.61
CA PHE A 147 5.99 -18.69 -3.86
C PHE A 147 6.48 -19.05 -2.45
N PHE A 148 7.79 -19.12 -2.26
CA PHE A 148 8.41 -19.51 -0.99
C PHE A 148 8.69 -18.33 -0.06
N GLN A 149 8.10 -17.17 -0.30
CA GLN A 149 8.16 -15.97 0.54
C GLN A 149 6.80 -15.66 1.15
#